data_777530120b59fb4f482a052944870cce
#
_entry.id   777530120b59fb4f482a052944870cce
#
_cell.length_a   1.000
_cell.length_b   1.000
_cell.length_c   1.000
_cell.angle_alpha   90.00
_cell.angle_beta   90.00
_cell.angle_gamma   90.00
#
_symmetry.space_group_name_H-M   'P 1'
#
loop_
_entity.id
_entity.type
_entity.pdbx_description
1 polymer ?
#
loop_
_entity_poly.entity_id
_entity_poly.type
_entity_poly.pdbx_seq_one_letter_code
_entity_poly.pdbx_strand_id
1 'polypeptide(L)'
;LYVNGTGFRQQLVRKRENRVLKEAEALVEQLLKEKGSFALWGAGNTGNHTRRFLERRTNGKLRPAYVVDNNPSLWGKDNIIGPEEFFSLKDCPAHLVVAVYVADQVVDQIRSFGYKGKVSCLNATTLYEEGDIWTPYEACFAELEETFWLLADEASKATLIGFLNYIRTLDDRYLEAVNGNSREKLMDASVLKPTQEEYFVDVGAFTGDTIDSFLNISDREYKGILALEPDKENFSALCRYVTSNQLDRIIVKQLAAGEEEGRQWFQSGMSESCRIGEYGTGETEVRRLDSMPEASDVTLLKVSSNGLDLSVLKGAEGLILSNGPKISTYASGSLLWEIPAYIKKLNPDYKIYYRHYGLGRQAMICYGVL
;
A
#
# COMPACT_ATOMS: atom_id res chain seq x y z
N LEU A 1 -4.94 -18.52 12.03
CA LEU A 1 -3.51 -18.31 12.21
C LEU A 1 -2.72 -19.42 11.53
N TYR A 2 -1.54 -19.09 11.01
CA TYR A 2 -0.65 -20.03 10.34
C TYR A 2 -0.19 -21.14 11.30
N VAL A 3 -0.19 -22.40 10.82
CA VAL A 3 0.31 -23.55 11.57
C VAL A 3 1.42 -24.22 10.76
N ASN A 4 2.63 -24.19 11.30
CA ASN A 4 3.81 -24.78 10.65
C ASN A 4 3.60 -26.29 10.40
N GLY A 5 4.01 -26.76 9.21
CA GLY A 5 3.90 -28.17 8.81
C GLY A 5 2.53 -28.61 8.30
N THR A 6 1.53 -27.72 8.24
CA THR A 6 0.24 -28.02 7.59
C THR A 6 0.22 -27.56 6.14
N GLY A 7 -0.54 -28.26 5.29
CA GLY A 7 -0.67 -27.93 3.88
C GLY A 7 -1.33 -26.56 3.65
N PHE A 8 -1.03 -25.90 2.54
CA PHE A 8 -1.53 -24.59 2.16
C PHE A 8 -3.05 -24.46 2.33
N ARG A 9 -3.81 -25.38 1.70
CA ARG A 9 -5.28 -25.34 1.70
C ARG A 9 -5.92 -25.52 3.07
N GLN A 10 -5.25 -26.24 3.96
CA GLN A 10 -5.76 -26.52 5.30
C GLN A 10 -5.73 -25.31 6.21
N GLN A 11 -4.92 -24.32 5.87
CA GLN A 11 -4.71 -23.10 6.64
C GLN A 11 -5.64 -21.96 6.24
N LEU A 12 -6.35 -22.12 5.12
CA LEU A 12 -7.30 -21.11 4.67
C LEU A 12 -8.65 -21.29 5.36
N VAL A 13 -9.25 -20.18 5.79
CA VAL A 13 -10.58 -20.21 6.40
C VAL A 13 -11.59 -20.78 5.40
N ARG A 14 -12.42 -21.71 5.86
CA ARG A 14 -13.37 -22.42 4.99
C ARG A 14 -14.56 -21.55 4.60
N LYS A 15 -15.03 -20.72 5.51
CA LYS A 15 -16.19 -19.88 5.30
C LYS A 15 -15.77 -18.49 4.91
N ARG A 16 -16.31 -18.04 3.80
CA ARG A 16 -16.19 -16.67 3.35
C ARG A 16 -17.12 -15.79 4.18
N GLU A 17 -16.57 -14.83 4.91
CA GLU A 17 -17.34 -13.86 5.69
C GLU A 17 -16.81 -12.46 5.39
N ASN A 18 -17.70 -11.54 5.04
CA ASN A 18 -17.32 -10.15 4.95
C ASN A 18 -17.60 -9.48 6.30
N ARG A 19 -16.57 -9.38 7.15
CA ARG A 19 -16.68 -8.77 8.48
C ARG A 19 -17.06 -7.30 8.39
N VAL A 20 -16.44 -6.55 7.48
CA VAL A 20 -16.72 -5.12 7.29
C VAL A 20 -18.19 -4.92 6.89
N LEU A 21 -18.73 -5.77 6.02
CA LEU A 21 -20.15 -5.70 5.66
C LEU A 21 -21.06 -5.96 6.87
N LYS A 22 -20.75 -6.96 7.70
CA LYS A 22 -21.52 -7.22 8.93
C LYS A 22 -21.50 -6.06 9.89
N GLU A 23 -20.33 -5.46 10.11
CA GLU A 23 -20.16 -4.28 10.97
C GLU A 23 -20.92 -3.07 10.39
N ALA A 24 -20.83 -2.87 9.08
CA ALA A 24 -21.54 -1.80 8.38
C ALA A 24 -23.08 -1.97 8.47
N GLU A 25 -23.57 -3.19 8.27
CA GLU A 25 -25.02 -3.49 8.40
C GLU A 25 -25.51 -3.31 9.84
N ALA A 26 -24.73 -3.74 10.84
CA ALA A 26 -25.05 -3.51 12.24
C ALA A 26 -25.09 -2.02 12.58
N LEU A 27 -24.15 -1.22 12.05
CA LEU A 27 -24.15 0.23 12.21
C LEU A 27 -25.36 0.88 11.54
N VAL A 28 -25.73 0.45 10.31
CA VAL A 28 -26.95 0.93 9.63
C VAL A 28 -28.19 0.68 10.47
N GLU A 29 -28.36 -0.55 10.97
CA GLU A 29 -29.50 -0.86 11.83
C GLU A 29 -29.54 -0.01 13.10
N GLN A 30 -28.38 0.20 13.70
CA GLN A 30 -28.27 1.02 14.90
C GLN A 30 -28.64 2.48 14.61
N LEU A 31 -28.06 3.12 13.58
CA LEU A 31 -28.36 4.51 13.21
C LEU A 31 -29.84 4.69 12.83
N LEU A 32 -30.47 3.70 12.22
CA LEU A 32 -31.91 3.73 11.91
C LEU A 32 -32.80 3.64 13.19
N LYS A 33 -32.33 2.96 14.24
CA LYS A 33 -33.03 2.84 15.52
C LYS A 33 -32.85 4.11 16.38
N GLU A 34 -31.71 4.76 16.26
CA GLU A 34 -31.40 6.02 16.93
C GLU A 34 -32.17 7.16 16.24
N LYS A 35 -33.17 7.75 16.89
CA LYS A 35 -34.00 8.84 16.32
C LYS A 35 -33.28 10.18 16.18
N GLY A 36 -31.96 10.23 16.43
CA GLY A 36 -31.14 11.44 16.40
C GLY A 36 -30.36 11.61 15.11
N SER A 37 -29.79 12.79 14.91
CA SER A 37 -28.80 13.04 13.86
C SER A 37 -27.47 12.40 14.24
N PHE A 38 -26.68 12.00 13.22
CA PHE A 38 -25.29 11.58 13.39
C PHE A 38 -24.36 12.48 12.58
N ALA A 39 -23.08 12.49 12.93
CA ALA A 39 -22.04 13.12 12.15
C ALA A 39 -21.03 12.07 11.65
N LEU A 40 -20.32 12.40 10.56
CA LEU A 40 -19.28 11.58 9.98
C LEU A 40 -17.93 12.30 10.13
N TRP A 41 -16.92 11.65 10.67
CA TRP A 41 -15.56 12.17 10.70
C TRP A 41 -14.74 11.54 9.59
N GLY A 42 -14.26 12.37 8.66
CA GLY A 42 -13.51 12.06 7.46
C GLY A 42 -14.23 12.53 6.20
N ALA A 43 -13.63 13.46 5.46
CA ALA A 43 -14.11 13.97 4.18
C ALA A 43 -13.29 13.42 2.99
N GLY A 44 -12.24 12.64 3.26
CA GLY A 44 -11.42 11.96 2.24
C GLY A 44 -12.12 10.75 1.62
N ASN A 45 -11.35 9.92 0.90
CA ASN A 45 -11.88 8.74 0.18
C ASN A 45 -12.67 7.80 1.10
N THR A 46 -12.10 7.41 2.25
CA THR A 46 -12.76 6.51 3.21
C THR A 46 -14.09 7.07 3.70
N GLY A 47 -14.13 8.36 4.08
CA GLY A 47 -15.36 9.02 4.52
C GLY A 47 -16.39 9.11 3.42
N ASN A 48 -16.00 9.47 2.20
CA ASN A 48 -16.90 9.52 1.05
C ASN A 48 -17.47 8.13 0.70
N HIS A 49 -16.67 7.08 0.76
CA HIS A 49 -17.15 5.71 0.55
C HIS A 49 -18.14 5.29 1.63
N THR A 50 -17.83 5.56 2.90
CA THR A 50 -18.71 5.25 4.03
C THR A 50 -20.03 6.01 3.92
N ARG A 51 -20.00 7.33 3.63
CA ARG A 51 -21.21 8.14 3.40
C ARG A 51 -22.09 7.56 2.30
N ARG A 52 -21.51 7.27 1.14
CA ARG A 52 -22.25 6.70 -0.01
C ARG A 52 -22.80 5.31 0.31
N PHE A 53 -22.08 4.48 1.06
CA PHE A 53 -22.59 3.18 1.51
C PHE A 53 -23.84 3.36 2.38
N LEU A 54 -23.78 4.22 3.42
CA LEU A 54 -24.91 4.51 4.30
C LEU A 54 -26.13 5.06 3.54
N GLU A 55 -25.92 6.00 2.63
CA GLU A 55 -26.97 6.60 1.80
C GLU A 55 -27.61 5.55 0.88
N ARG A 56 -26.82 4.78 0.13
CA ARG A 56 -27.34 3.75 -0.80
C ARG A 56 -28.08 2.64 -0.05
N ARG A 57 -27.49 2.10 1.02
CA ARG A 57 -28.06 1.00 1.80
C ARG A 57 -29.43 1.36 2.42
N THR A 58 -29.70 2.64 2.60
CA THR A 58 -30.92 3.13 3.26
C THR A 58 -31.83 3.97 2.37
N ASN A 59 -31.58 3.97 1.03
CA ASN A 59 -32.29 4.82 0.08
C ASN A 59 -32.32 6.29 0.50
N GLY A 60 -31.19 6.82 0.96
CA GLY A 60 -31.00 8.21 1.35
C GLY A 60 -31.54 8.58 2.73
N LYS A 61 -32.02 7.64 3.54
CA LYS A 61 -32.53 7.93 4.90
C LYS A 61 -31.41 8.29 5.89
N LEU A 62 -30.24 7.68 5.76
CA LEU A 62 -29.08 7.98 6.59
C LEU A 62 -28.14 8.93 5.83
N ARG A 63 -28.17 10.20 6.25
CA ARG A 63 -27.24 11.23 5.82
C ARG A 63 -26.64 11.89 7.05
N PRO A 64 -25.32 12.09 7.12
CA PRO A 64 -24.73 12.81 8.23
C PRO A 64 -25.19 14.26 8.23
N ALA A 65 -25.53 14.79 9.41
CA ALA A 65 -25.85 16.20 9.58
C ALA A 65 -24.64 17.10 9.35
N TYR A 66 -23.46 16.60 9.75
CA TYR A 66 -22.17 17.25 9.54
C TYR A 66 -21.12 16.22 9.11
N VAL A 67 -20.16 16.67 8.31
CA VAL A 67 -18.92 15.96 8.05
C VAL A 67 -17.81 16.73 8.76
N VAL A 68 -17.03 16.06 9.60
CA VAL A 68 -15.92 16.66 10.33
C VAL A 68 -14.62 16.25 9.67
N ASP A 69 -13.73 17.21 9.46
CA ASP A 69 -12.40 16.90 8.92
C ASP A 69 -11.33 17.84 9.48
N ASN A 70 -10.12 17.31 9.66
CA ASN A 70 -8.97 18.07 10.14
C ASN A 70 -8.36 18.99 9.08
N ASN A 71 -8.69 18.82 7.80
CA ASN A 71 -8.14 19.61 6.71
C ASN A 71 -8.94 20.92 6.51
N PRO A 72 -8.38 22.09 6.87
CA PRO A 72 -9.09 23.37 6.76
C PRO A 72 -9.49 23.74 5.33
N SER A 73 -8.80 23.22 4.31
CA SER A 73 -9.11 23.51 2.90
C SER A 73 -10.45 22.95 2.44
N LEU A 74 -11.04 22.04 3.19
CA LEU A 74 -12.33 21.39 2.92
C LEU A 74 -13.51 22.07 3.61
N TRP A 75 -13.27 22.89 4.64
CA TRP A 75 -14.31 23.48 5.45
C TRP A 75 -15.20 24.44 4.67
N GLY A 76 -16.48 24.47 5.05
CA GLY A 76 -17.50 25.30 4.39
C GLY A 76 -18.10 24.71 3.11
N LYS A 77 -17.67 23.52 2.68
CA LYS A 77 -18.22 22.80 1.51
C LYS A 77 -19.01 21.58 2.02
N ASP A 78 -20.17 21.30 1.44
CA ASP A 78 -20.95 20.06 1.69
C ASP A 78 -21.16 19.72 3.18
N ASN A 79 -21.40 20.72 4.04
CA ASN A 79 -21.50 20.61 5.49
C ASN A 79 -20.22 20.07 6.17
N ILE A 80 -19.03 20.28 5.54
CA ILE A 80 -17.75 19.95 6.15
C ILE A 80 -17.34 21.07 7.09
N ILE A 81 -17.09 20.73 8.35
CA ILE A 81 -16.67 21.66 9.41
C ILE A 81 -15.44 21.16 10.14
N GLY A 82 -14.75 22.06 10.82
CA GLY A 82 -13.60 21.71 11.66
C GLY A 82 -14.01 21.07 12.99
N PRO A 83 -13.05 20.38 13.66
CA PRO A 83 -13.30 19.77 14.97
C PRO A 83 -13.78 20.78 16.02
N GLU A 84 -13.13 21.93 16.15
CA GLU A 84 -13.46 22.97 17.14
C GLU A 84 -14.89 23.48 16.92
N GLU A 85 -15.28 23.73 15.67
CA GLU A 85 -16.62 24.16 15.32
C GLU A 85 -17.64 23.08 15.68
N PHE A 86 -17.37 21.81 15.31
CA PHE A 86 -18.26 20.69 15.60
C PHE A 86 -18.53 20.53 17.11
N PHE A 87 -17.48 20.54 17.93
CA PHE A 87 -17.66 20.36 19.39
C PHE A 87 -18.20 21.59 20.11
N SER A 88 -18.24 22.75 19.44
CA SER A 88 -18.88 23.96 19.95
C SER A 88 -20.37 24.04 19.65
N LEU A 89 -20.92 23.13 18.83
CA LEU A 89 -22.35 23.11 18.48
C LEU A 89 -23.21 22.90 19.72
N LYS A 90 -24.26 23.73 19.86
CA LYS A 90 -25.22 23.62 20.96
C LYS A 90 -25.97 22.29 20.95
N ASP A 91 -26.32 21.83 19.73
CA ASP A 91 -27.02 20.56 19.48
C ASP A 91 -26.09 19.60 18.71
N CYS A 92 -24.91 19.31 19.31
CA CYS A 92 -23.94 18.39 18.75
C CYS A 92 -24.57 16.99 18.60
N PRO A 93 -24.49 16.35 17.42
CA PRO A 93 -25.00 14.99 17.24
C PRO A 93 -24.48 14.02 18.29
N ALA A 94 -25.36 13.18 18.81
CA ALA A 94 -25.04 12.24 19.89
C ALA A 94 -24.26 11.00 19.38
N HIS A 95 -24.17 10.80 18.05
CA HIS A 95 -23.41 9.71 17.43
C HIS A 95 -22.45 10.25 16.38
N LEU A 96 -21.19 9.88 16.50
CA LEU A 96 -20.11 10.23 15.57
C LEU A 96 -19.55 8.96 14.94
N VAL A 97 -19.64 8.85 13.62
CA VAL A 97 -19.08 7.75 12.85
C VAL A 97 -17.72 8.19 12.33
N VAL A 98 -16.67 7.51 12.76
CA VAL A 98 -15.28 7.76 12.30
C VAL A 98 -15.00 6.90 11.07
N ALA A 99 -14.73 7.55 9.95
CA ALA A 99 -14.51 6.94 8.65
C ALA A 99 -13.20 7.45 8.04
N VAL A 100 -12.10 7.07 8.64
CA VAL A 100 -10.73 7.39 8.21
C VAL A 100 -9.88 6.12 8.17
N TYR A 101 -8.74 6.18 7.49
CA TYR A 101 -7.86 5.02 7.36
C TYR A 101 -7.23 4.61 8.70
N VAL A 102 -6.81 5.58 9.51
CA VAL A 102 -6.25 5.35 10.85
C VAL A 102 -7.19 5.96 11.89
N ALA A 103 -8.13 5.16 12.38
CA ALA A 103 -9.20 5.63 13.25
C ALA A 103 -8.74 5.97 14.68
N ASP A 104 -7.75 5.28 15.23
CA ASP A 104 -7.33 5.41 16.63
C ASP A 104 -6.90 6.83 16.99
N GLN A 105 -6.11 7.48 16.13
CA GLN A 105 -5.67 8.86 16.34
C GLN A 105 -6.84 9.83 16.38
N VAL A 106 -7.84 9.63 15.53
CA VAL A 106 -9.05 10.44 15.49
C VAL A 106 -9.93 10.18 16.70
N VAL A 107 -10.06 8.94 17.14
CA VAL A 107 -10.80 8.57 18.35
C VAL A 107 -10.16 9.24 19.59
N ASP A 108 -8.85 9.24 19.70
CA ASP A 108 -8.13 9.91 20.78
C ASP A 108 -8.31 11.44 20.71
N GLN A 109 -8.30 12.03 19.53
CA GLN A 109 -8.62 13.44 19.32
C GLN A 109 -10.06 13.75 19.77
N ILE A 110 -11.05 12.95 19.38
CA ILE A 110 -12.46 13.10 19.81
C ILE A 110 -12.57 13.07 21.34
N ARG A 111 -11.86 12.14 21.98
CA ARG A 111 -11.82 12.03 23.44
C ARG A 111 -11.23 13.27 24.11
N SER A 112 -10.18 13.87 23.51
CA SER A 112 -9.54 15.07 24.03
C SER A 112 -10.48 16.29 24.06
N PHE A 113 -11.45 16.36 23.13
CA PHE A 113 -12.53 17.36 23.15
C PHE A 113 -13.60 17.10 24.20
N GLY A 114 -13.52 15.99 24.95
CA GLY A 114 -14.50 15.64 25.97
C GLY A 114 -15.87 15.19 25.45
N TYR A 115 -15.93 14.75 24.18
CA TYR A 115 -17.16 14.24 23.57
C TYR A 115 -17.75 13.07 24.37
N LYS A 116 -19.05 13.18 24.72
CA LYS A 116 -19.79 12.19 25.54
C LYS A 116 -20.72 11.31 24.71
N GLY A 117 -20.87 11.63 23.41
CA GLY A 117 -21.71 10.85 22.52
C GLY A 117 -21.05 9.51 22.14
N LYS A 118 -21.77 8.74 21.36
CA LYS A 118 -21.31 7.45 20.85
C LYS A 118 -20.33 7.65 19.71
N VAL A 119 -19.27 6.86 19.70
CA VAL A 119 -18.29 6.81 18.60
C VAL A 119 -18.31 5.41 18.01
N SER A 120 -18.51 5.31 16.70
CA SER A 120 -18.38 4.07 15.93
C SER A 120 -17.36 4.27 14.82
N CYS A 121 -16.52 3.28 14.56
CA CYS A 121 -15.57 3.31 13.46
C CYS A 121 -16.08 2.44 12.32
N LEU A 122 -16.04 2.95 11.09
CA LEU A 122 -16.38 2.18 9.90
C LEU A 122 -15.52 2.62 8.71
N ASN A 123 -14.72 1.70 8.19
CA ASN A 123 -14.04 1.87 6.92
C ASN A 123 -14.76 1.05 5.85
N ALA A 124 -15.65 1.69 5.10
CA ALA A 124 -16.42 1.03 4.03
C ALA A 124 -15.72 1.04 2.66
N THR A 125 -14.45 1.42 2.59
CA THR A 125 -13.69 1.47 1.32
C THR A 125 -13.74 0.14 0.57
N THR A 126 -13.57 -0.97 1.29
CA THR A 126 -13.60 -2.31 0.70
C THR A 126 -15.00 -2.78 0.28
N LEU A 127 -16.06 -2.14 0.78
CA LEU A 127 -17.45 -2.43 0.38
C LEU A 127 -17.86 -1.69 -0.89
N TYR A 128 -17.06 -0.73 -1.31
CA TYR A 128 -17.31 0.12 -2.47
C TYR A 128 -16.69 -0.41 -3.76
N GLU A 129 -15.67 -1.22 -3.64
CA GLU A 129 -15.14 -1.97 -4.76
C GLU A 129 -16.19 -3.02 -5.12
N GLU A 130 -17.06 -2.63 -6.06
CA GLU A 130 -18.08 -3.54 -6.63
C GLU A 130 -17.35 -4.70 -7.29
N GLY A 131 -17.20 -5.78 -6.58
CA GLY A 131 -16.57 -6.98 -7.06
C GLY A 131 -16.21 -7.93 -5.93
N ASP A 132 -16.20 -9.17 -6.26
CA ASP A 132 -15.70 -10.22 -5.42
C ASP A 132 -14.17 -10.17 -5.42
N ILE A 133 -13.59 -9.54 -4.40
CA ILE A 133 -12.13 -9.42 -4.26
C ILE A 133 -11.41 -10.76 -4.06
N TRP A 134 -12.16 -11.80 -3.71
CA TRP A 134 -11.64 -13.15 -3.53
C TRP A 134 -11.59 -13.96 -4.82
N THR A 135 -12.60 -13.87 -5.68
CA THR A 135 -12.70 -14.68 -6.90
C THR A 135 -11.46 -14.66 -7.78
N PRO A 136 -10.76 -13.51 -7.99
CA PRO A 136 -9.51 -13.50 -8.73
C PRO A 136 -8.43 -14.40 -8.11
N TYR A 137 -8.33 -14.43 -6.79
CA TYR A 137 -7.36 -15.30 -6.08
C TYR A 137 -7.79 -16.77 -6.10
N GLU A 138 -9.09 -17.05 -6.06
CA GLU A 138 -9.62 -18.41 -6.13
C GLU A 138 -9.38 -19.03 -7.51
N ALA A 139 -9.48 -18.24 -8.57
CA ALA A 139 -9.18 -18.68 -9.93
C ALA A 139 -7.69 -19.06 -10.13
N CYS A 140 -6.78 -18.45 -9.34
CA CYS A 140 -5.33 -18.67 -9.42
C CYS A 140 -4.82 -19.45 -8.19
N PHE A 141 -5.61 -20.40 -7.72
CA PHE A 141 -5.29 -21.12 -6.49
C PHE A 141 -4.09 -22.06 -6.62
N ALA A 142 -3.84 -22.60 -7.80
CA ALA A 142 -2.67 -23.43 -8.09
C ALA A 142 -1.39 -22.60 -8.03
N GLU A 143 -1.37 -21.45 -8.65
CA GLU A 143 -0.24 -20.50 -8.66
C GLU A 143 0.08 -19.98 -7.25
N LEU A 144 -0.94 -19.71 -6.44
CA LEU A 144 -0.77 -19.32 -5.04
C LEU A 144 -0.20 -20.46 -4.19
N GLU A 145 -0.63 -21.70 -4.42
CA GLU A 145 -0.09 -22.88 -3.75
C GLU A 145 1.36 -23.13 -4.16
N GLU A 146 1.71 -23.01 -5.44
CA GLU A 146 3.08 -23.06 -5.93
C GLU A 146 3.94 -21.96 -5.27
N THR A 147 3.44 -20.72 -5.25
CA THR A 147 4.12 -19.61 -4.59
C THR A 147 4.36 -19.88 -3.11
N PHE A 148 3.38 -20.43 -2.39
CA PHE A 148 3.54 -20.79 -0.97
C PHE A 148 4.73 -21.74 -0.73
N TRP A 149 4.93 -22.70 -1.63
CA TRP A 149 6.04 -23.65 -1.52
C TRP A 149 7.37 -23.06 -1.98
N LEU A 150 7.38 -21.99 -2.77
CA LEU A 150 8.60 -21.24 -3.15
C LEU A 150 9.11 -20.34 -2.03
N LEU A 151 8.26 -19.99 -1.04
CA LEU A 151 8.63 -19.07 0.05
C LEU A 151 9.69 -19.68 0.96
N ALA A 152 10.73 -18.90 1.23
CA ALA A 152 11.96 -19.36 1.86
C ALA A 152 11.85 -19.60 3.36
N ASP A 153 10.91 -18.91 4.05
CA ASP A 153 10.76 -19.02 5.50
C ASP A 153 9.29 -19.12 5.94
N GLU A 154 9.11 -19.56 7.18
CA GLU A 154 7.77 -19.74 7.76
C GLU A 154 7.04 -18.42 8.00
N ALA A 155 7.78 -17.31 8.22
CA ALA A 155 7.19 -15.99 8.33
C ALA A 155 6.55 -15.55 7.00
N SER A 156 7.19 -15.82 5.87
CA SER A 156 6.66 -15.55 4.54
C SER A 156 5.41 -16.37 4.23
N LYS A 157 5.42 -17.66 4.59
CA LYS A 157 4.25 -18.55 4.46
C LYS A 157 3.09 -18.06 5.32
N ALA A 158 3.38 -17.69 6.58
CA ALA A 158 2.39 -17.11 7.48
C ALA A 158 1.81 -15.82 6.91
N THR A 159 2.65 -14.96 6.32
CA THR A 159 2.24 -13.71 5.70
C THR A 159 1.28 -13.96 4.54
N LEU A 160 1.59 -14.88 3.63
CA LEU A 160 0.70 -15.22 2.50
C LEU A 160 -0.65 -15.78 3.00
N ILE A 161 -0.63 -16.70 3.98
CA ILE A 161 -1.86 -17.27 4.56
C ILE A 161 -2.68 -16.19 5.29
N GLY A 162 -2.04 -15.33 6.08
CA GLY A 162 -2.69 -14.20 6.75
C GLY A 162 -3.36 -13.28 5.75
N PHE A 163 -2.65 -12.90 4.70
CA PHE A 163 -3.18 -12.06 3.62
C PHE A 163 -4.39 -12.70 2.92
N LEU A 164 -4.30 -13.95 2.52
CA LEU A 164 -5.40 -14.66 1.84
C LEU A 164 -6.62 -14.83 2.76
N ASN A 165 -6.41 -15.09 4.04
CA ASN A 165 -7.51 -15.14 5.01
C ASN A 165 -8.14 -13.76 5.24
N TYR A 166 -7.33 -12.68 5.25
CA TYR A 166 -7.85 -11.32 5.25
C TYR A 166 -8.68 -11.02 4.01
N ILE A 167 -8.18 -11.29 2.80
CA ILE A 167 -8.96 -11.09 1.55
C ILE A 167 -10.28 -11.86 1.59
N ARG A 168 -10.30 -13.04 2.21
CA ARG A 168 -11.47 -13.90 2.30
C ARG A 168 -12.51 -13.43 3.33
N THR A 169 -12.07 -12.75 4.39
CA THR A 169 -12.91 -12.39 5.53
C THR A 169 -13.04 -10.89 5.77
N LEU A 170 -12.09 -10.09 5.24
CA LEU A 170 -11.87 -8.69 5.59
C LEU A 170 -11.72 -8.47 7.10
N ASP A 171 -11.10 -9.43 7.78
CA ASP A 171 -10.78 -9.38 9.20
C ASP A 171 -9.31 -9.01 9.39
N ASP A 172 -9.05 -7.77 9.82
CA ASP A 172 -7.70 -7.19 9.96
C ASP A 172 -6.81 -8.00 10.93
N ARG A 173 -7.39 -8.77 11.85
CA ARG A 173 -6.63 -9.63 12.77
C ARG A 173 -5.71 -10.62 12.05
N TYR A 174 -6.06 -11.02 10.83
CA TYR A 174 -5.17 -11.88 10.03
C TYR A 174 -3.95 -11.14 9.52
N LEU A 175 -4.04 -9.85 9.23
CA LEU A 175 -2.91 -8.99 8.86
C LEU A 175 -2.11 -8.57 10.09
N GLU A 176 -2.77 -8.17 11.17
CA GLU A 176 -2.13 -7.79 12.44
C GLU A 176 -1.19 -8.89 12.95
N ALA A 177 -1.58 -10.16 12.79
CA ALA A 177 -0.79 -11.31 13.21
C ALA A 177 0.52 -11.52 12.44
N VAL A 178 0.68 -10.90 11.25
CA VAL A 178 1.83 -11.05 10.36
C VAL A 178 2.44 -9.71 9.94
N ASN A 179 1.99 -8.62 10.56
CA ASN A 179 2.38 -7.26 10.20
C ASN A 179 3.79 -6.93 10.71
N GLY A 180 4.63 -6.43 9.81
CA GLY A 180 5.94 -5.92 10.12
C GLY A 180 5.94 -4.44 10.52
N ASN A 181 7.11 -3.94 10.87
CA ASN A 181 7.31 -2.52 11.15
C ASN A 181 7.21 -1.70 9.85
N SER A 182 6.27 -0.79 9.76
CA SER A 182 6.02 0.01 8.55
C SER A 182 7.23 0.86 8.08
N ARG A 183 8.17 1.16 8.98
CA ARG A 183 9.42 1.86 8.64
C ARG A 183 10.39 1.00 7.84
N GLU A 184 10.22 -0.32 7.87
CA GLU A 184 11.05 -1.29 7.16
C GLU A 184 10.43 -1.70 5.80
N LYS A 185 9.28 -1.13 5.46
CA LYS A 185 8.60 -1.40 4.20
C LYS A 185 9.53 -1.15 3.01
N LEU A 186 9.69 -2.16 2.15
CA LEU A 186 10.63 -2.19 1.02
C LEU A 186 12.12 -2.25 1.40
N MET A 187 12.49 -1.97 2.65
CA MET A 187 13.88 -1.95 3.16
C MET A 187 14.04 -2.77 4.44
N ASP A 188 13.48 -3.99 4.47
CA ASP A 188 13.61 -4.89 5.62
C ASP A 188 15.05 -5.42 5.73
N ALA A 189 15.79 -4.87 6.71
CA ALA A 189 17.19 -5.25 6.95
C ALA A 189 17.37 -6.72 7.35
N SER A 190 16.35 -7.33 7.97
CA SER A 190 16.41 -8.75 8.36
C SER A 190 16.41 -9.69 7.15
N VAL A 191 15.82 -9.25 6.04
CA VAL A 191 15.75 -9.99 4.76
C VAL A 191 16.86 -9.56 3.82
N LEU A 192 16.97 -8.25 3.56
CA LEU A 192 17.92 -7.70 2.56
C LEU A 192 19.37 -7.73 3.02
N LYS A 193 19.62 -7.58 4.33
CA LYS A 193 20.99 -7.58 4.91
C LYS A 193 21.95 -6.73 4.07
N PRO A 194 21.72 -5.42 3.95
CA PRO A 194 22.52 -4.56 3.11
C PRO A 194 23.98 -4.54 3.59
N THR A 195 24.89 -4.34 2.65
CA THR A 195 26.33 -4.18 2.90
C THR A 195 26.77 -2.77 2.57
N GLN A 196 27.99 -2.39 2.93
CA GLN A 196 28.58 -1.10 2.57
C GLN A 196 28.90 -0.96 1.06
N GLU A 197 28.90 -2.06 0.34
CA GLU A 197 29.18 -2.11 -1.09
C GLU A 197 27.91 -2.05 -1.97
N GLU A 198 26.73 -1.72 -1.39
CA GLU A 198 25.50 -1.66 -2.15
C GLU A 198 25.52 -0.54 -3.18
N TYR A 199 25.20 -0.91 -4.43
CA TYR A 199 24.76 0.01 -5.46
C TYR A 199 23.25 -0.11 -5.57
N PHE A 200 22.56 0.89 -5.00
CA PHE A 200 21.10 0.87 -4.86
C PHE A 200 20.42 1.51 -6.08
N VAL A 201 19.53 0.77 -6.73
CA VAL A 201 18.64 1.31 -7.77
C VAL A 201 17.22 1.41 -7.22
N ASP A 202 16.73 2.63 -7.10
CA ASP A 202 15.39 2.97 -6.58
C ASP A 202 14.46 3.38 -7.73
N VAL A 203 13.59 2.47 -8.17
CA VAL A 203 12.58 2.74 -9.19
C VAL A 203 11.27 3.16 -8.53
N GLY A 204 10.79 4.36 -8.87
CA GLY A 204 9.69 5.04 -8.19
C GLY A 204 10.17 5.60 -6.85
N ALA A 205 11.20 6.46 -6.90
CA ALA A 205 11.88 6.98 -5.73
C ALA A 205 11.04 8.05 -4.98
N PHE A 206 9.91 8.48 -5.55
CA PHE A 206 8.98 9.44 -4.95
C PHE A 206 9.71 10.69 -4.45
N THR A 207 9.66 10.97 -3.17
CA THR A 207 10.33 12.13 -2.55
C THR A 207 11.61 11.76 -1.80
N GLY A 208 12.05 10.49 -1.89
CA GLY A 208 13.28 9.98 -1.26
C GLY A 208 13.07 9.21 0.05
N ASP A 209 11.84 8.82 0.36
CA ASP A 209 11.48 8.07 1.58
C ASP A 209 12.15 6.68 1.65
N THR A 210 12.24 5.98 0.51
CA THR A 210 12.95 4.69 0.44
C THR A 210 14.46 4.87 0.53
N ILE A 211 14.99 5.96 -0.04
CA ILE A 211 16.41 6.30 0.11
C ILE A 211 16.74 6.58 1.58
N ASP A 212 15.88 7.33 2.29
CA ASP A 212 16.06 7.56 3.72
C ASP A 212 16.09 6.25 4.52
N SER A 213 15.15 5.35 4.21
CA SER A 213 15.11 4.02 4.82
C SER A 213 16.36 3.20 4.52
N PHE A 214 16.85 3.23 3.27
CA PHE A 214 18.10 2.57 2.88
C PHE A 214 19.30 3.13 3.62
N LEU A 215 19.44 4.45 3.71
CA LEU A 215 20.52 5.10 4.43
C LEU A 215 20.55 4.72 5.92
N ASN A 216 19.37 4.53 6.53
CA ASN A 216 19.28 4.11 7.93
C ASN A 216 19.73 2.67 8.15
N ILE A 217 19.43 1.74 7.23
CA ILE A 217 19.80 0.31 7.37
C ILE A 217 21.21 0.00 6.87
N SER A 218 21.83 0.90 6.07
CA SER A 218 23.22 0.78 5.57
C SER A 218 24.23 1.61 6.40
N ASP A 219 23.80 2.21 7.51
CA ASP A 219 24.62 3.15 8.30
C ASP A 219 25.21 4.28 7.43
N ARG A 220 24.46 4.70 6.37
CA ARG A 220 24.87 5.69 5.35
C ARG A 220 26.15 5.31 4.57
N GLU A 221 26.49 4.04 4.57
CA GLU A 221 27.59 3.49 3.77
C GLU A 221 27.03 2.79 2.53
N TYR A 222 27.48 3.18 1.34
CA TYR A 222 27.03 2.63 0.07
C TYR A 222 27.99 2.99 -1.07
N LYS A 223 28.00 2.21 -2.15
CA LYS A 223 28.79 2.44 -3.36
C LYS A 223 28.18 3.56 -4.22
N GLY A 224 26.89 3.54 -4.42
CA GLY A 224 26.15 4.54 -5.19
C GLY A 224 24.65 4.33 -5.14
N ILE A 225 23.89 5.34 -5.60
CA ILE A 225 22.43 5.28 -5.72
C ILE A 225 22.02 5.80 -7.08
N LEU A 226 21.13 5.07 -7.78
CA LEU A 226 20.40 5.56 -8.94
C LEU A 226 18.91 5.64 -8.57
N ALA A 227 18.35 6.84 -8.60
CA ALA A 227 16.96 7.11 -8.26
C ALA A 227 16.16 7.57 -9.48
N LEU A 228 15.06 6.89 -9.78
CA LEU A 228 14.19 7.17 -10.91
C LEU A 228 12.80 7.58 -10.42
N GLU A 229 12.34 8.77 -10.82
CA GLU A 229 11.01 9.29 -10.47
C GLU A 229 10.42 10.04 -11.66
N PRO A 230 9.33 9.55 -12.28
CA PRO A 230 8.74 10.17 -13.46
C PRO A 230 7.94 11.43 -13.18
N ASP A 231 7.28 11.56 -12.01
CA ASP A 231 6.47 12.72 -11.68
C ASP A 231 7.35 13.95 -11.42
N LYS A 232 7.02 15.06 -12.07
CA LYS A 232 7.81 16.30 -12.00
C LYS A 232 7.86 16.91 -10.60
N GLU A 233 6.75 16.86 -9.86
CA GLU A 233 6.67 17.46 -8.52
C GLU A 233 7.43 16.60 -7.52
N ASN A 234 7.23 15.28 -7.57
CA ASN A 234 7.97 14.31 -6.75
C ASN A 234 9.45 14.34 -7.07
N PHE A 235 9.84 14.35 -8.36
CA PHE A 235 11.24 14.49 -8.78
C PHE A 235 11.88 15.77 -8.23
N SER A 236 11.17 16.91 -8.28
CA SER A 236 11.67 18.17 -7.72
C SER A 236 11.83 18.10 -6.19
N ALA A 237 10.92 17.38 -5.50
CA ALA A 237 11.03 17.14 -4.07
C ALA A 237 12.21 16.20 -3.75
N LEU A 238 12.41 15.15 -4.53
CA LEU A 238 13.54 14.23 -4.43
C LEU A 238 14.88 14.95 -4.60
N CYS A 239 15.02 15.83 -5.62
CA CYS A 239 16.21 16.63 -5.80
C CYS A 239 16.50 17.55 -4.60
N ARG A 240 15.45 18.15 -4.01
CA ARG A 240 15.61 18.93 -2.78
C ARG A 240 16.05 18.07 -1.60
N TYR A 241 15.47 16.90 -1.43
CA TYR A 241 15.85 15.93 -0.40
C TYR A 241 17.34 15.56 -0.50
N VAL A 242 17.81 15.19 -1.69
CA VAL A 242 19.21 14.84 -1.97
C VAL A 242 20.15 16.01 -1.60
N THR A 243 19.81 17.22 -2.05
CA THR A 243 20.63 18.43 -1.78
C THR A 243 20.64 18.79 -0.30
N SER A 244 19.48 18.78 0.35
CA SER A 244 19.36 19.18 1.77
C SER A 244 20.05 18.20 2.71
N ASN A 245 20.12 16.92 2.35
CA ASN A 245 20.81 15.88 3.12
C ASN A 245 22.28 15.69 2.70
N GLN A 246 22.76 16.50 1.75
CA GLN A 246 24.15 16.47 1.25
C GLN A 246 24.57 15.06 0.82
N LEU A 247 23.67 14.35 0.13
CA LEU A 247 23.94 12.99 -0.35
C LEU A 247 24.89 13.06 -1.55
N ASP A 248 25.98 12.34 -1.46
CA ASP A 248 26.97 12.13 -2.52
C ASP A 248 26.70 10.80 -3.26
N ARG A 249 27.38 10.56 -4.37
CA ARG A 249 27.28 9.29 -5.13
C ARG A 249 25.84 8.89 -5.50
N ILE A 250 24.97 9.88 -5.72
CA ILE A 250 23.58 9.67 -6.15
C ILE A 250 23.31 10.31 -7.50
N ILE A 251 22.68 9.55 -8.39
CA ILE A 251 22.18 10.00 -9.68
C ILE A 251 20.66 9.99 -9.61
N VAL A 252 20.03 11.12 -9.94
CA VAL A 252 18.57 11.25 -9.96
C VAL A 252 18.13 11.53 -11.39
N LYS A 253 17.16 10.76 -11.91
CA LYS A 253 16.64 10.93 -13.26
C LYS A 253 15.12 11.05 -13.26
N GLN A 254 14.60 12.00 -14.05
CA GLN A 254 13.17 12.17 -14.26
C GLN A 254 12.69 11.28 -15.41
N LEU A 255 12.50 10.00 -15.12
CA LEU A 255 11.99 9.00 -16.06
C LEU A 255 11.39 7.82 -15.30
N ALA A 256 10.64 6.98 -16.01
CA ALA A 256 10.15 5.71 -15.51
C ALA A 256 11.00 4.54 -16.04
N ALA A 257 10.93 3.40 -15.36
CA ALA A 257 11.49 2.15 -15.86
C ALA A 257 10.38 1.19 -16.31
N GLY A 258 10.66 0.33 -17.28
CA GLY A 258 9.72 -0.66 -17.80
C GLY A 258 10.36 -1.64 -18.77
N GLU A 259 9.56 -2.58 -19.30
CA GLU A 259 9.99 -3.58 -20.30
C GLU A 259 10.18 -2.94 -21.69
N GLU A 260 9.34 -1.98 -22.05
CA GLU A 260 9.34 -1.30 -23.34
C GLU A 260 9.84 0.13 -23.21
N GLU A 261 10.81 0.51 -24.05
CA GLU A 261 11.34 1.87 -24.08
C GLU A 261 10.46 2.79 -24.94
N GLY A 262 10.46 4.07 -24.59
CA GLY A 262 9.76 5.08 -25.37
C GLY A 262 9.06 6.12 -24.49
N ARG A 263 8.11 6.84 -25.08
CA ARG A 263 7.24 7.76 -24.35
C ARG A 263 5.89 7.11 -24.11
N GLN A 264 5.43 7.17 -22.88
CA GLN A 264 4.13 6.62 -22.49
C GLN A 264 3.32 7.67 -21.73
N TRP A 265 2.00 7.56 -21.83
CA TRP A 265 1.09 8.41 -21.06
C TRP A 265 1.29 8.19 -19.56
N PHE A 266 1.34 9.29 -18.83
CA PHE A 266 1.57 9.29 -17.39
C PHE A 266 0.55 10.18 -16.68
N GLN A 267 -0.08 9.65 -15.65
CA GLN A 267 -0.98 10.40 -14.79
C GLN A 267 -0.22 10.96 -13.61
N SER A 268 0.02 12.29 -13.63
CA SER A 268 0.71 13.03 -12.58
C SER A 268 -0.26 13.70 -11.60
N GLY A 269 0.27 14.26 -10.51
CA GLY A 269 -0.51 15.05 -9.55
C GLY A 269 -1.38 14.24 -8.60
N MET A 270 -1.16 12.93 -8.49
CA MET A 270 -1.87 12.03 -7.59
C MET A 270 -0.98 11.54 -6.42
N SER A 271 0.07 12.30 -6.07
CA SER A 271 1.02 11.92 -5.01
C SER A 271 1.60 10.50 -5.25
N GLU A 272 1.48 9.60 -4.30
CA GLU A 272 1.98 8.22 -4.39
C GLU A 272 1.27 7.36 -5.46
N SER A 273 0.14 7.82 -6.01
CA SER A 273 -0.67 7.06 -6.98
C SER A 273 -0.41 7.44 -8.44
N CYS A 274 0.64 8.22 -8.72
CA CYS A 274 1.07 8.52 -10.09
C CYS A 274 1.44 7.23 -10.84
N ARG A 275 0.96 7.08 -12.10
CA ARG A 275 1.16 5.83 -12.85
C ARG A 275 1.17 6.03 -14.36
N ILE A 276 1.83 5.11 -15.07
CA ILE A 276 1.72 4.94 -16.51
C ILE A 276 0.38 4.26 -16.85
N GLY A 277 -0.27 4.66 -17.94
CA GLY A 277 -1.54 4.10 -18.40
C GLY A 277 -1.88 4.50 -19.83
N GLU A 278 -3.05 4.07 -20.31
CA GLU A 278 -3.55 4.42 -21.64
C GLU A 278 -3.91 5.91 -21.78
N TYR A 279 -4.17 6.58 -20.65
CA TYR A 279 -4.53 8.01 -20.58
C TYR A 279 -3.76 8.66 -19.43
N GLY A 280 -3.38 9.90 -19.56
CA GLY A 280 -2.64 10.63 -18.52
C GLY A 280 -2.74 12.15 -18.70
N THR A 281 -2.15 12.88 -17.76
CA THR A 281 -2.02 14.34 -17.78
C THR A 281 -0.81 14.81 -18.60
N GLY A 282 0.09 13.88 -18.95
CA GLY A 282 1.30 14.15 -19.74
C GLY A 282 1.94 12.85 -20.20
N GLU A 283 3.13 12.97 -20.77
CA GLU A 283 3.97 11.84 -21.17
C GLU A 283 5.23 11.78 -20.31
N THR A 284 5.70 10.58 -20.05
CA THR A 284 7.01 10.35 -19.44
C THR A 284 7.89 9.48 -20.34
N GLU A 285 9.20 9.64 -20.23
CA GLU A 285 10.18 8.73 -20.84
C GLU A 285 10.23 7.44 -20.03
N VAL A 286 10.16 6.30 -20.71
CA VAL A 286 10.32 4.96 -20.13
C VAL A 286 11.58 4.34 -20.69
N ARG A 287 12.42 3.76 -19.81
CA ARG A 287 13.62 3.03 -20.19
C ARG A 287 13.69 1.66 -19.56
N ARG A 288 14.35 0.75 -20.26
CA ARG A 288 14.81 -0.51 -19.68
C ARG A 288 16.01 -0.24 -18.78
N LEU A 289 16.04 -0.82 -17.59
CA LEU A 289 17.22 -0.74 -16.72
C LEU A 289 18.45 -1.37 -17.38
N ASP A 290 18.26 -2.43 -18.17
CA ASP A 290 19.32 -3.09 -18.93
C ASP A 290 20.03 -2.16 -19.94
N SER A 291 19.37 -1.09 -20.40
CA SER A 291 19.95 -0.12 -21.34
C SER A 291 20.60 1.09 -20.65
N MET A 292 20.53 1.15 -19.32
CA MET A 292 21.04 2.27 -18.53
C MET A 292 22.44 1.96 -17.96
N PRO A 293 23.51 2.59 -18.47
CA PRO A 293 24.87 2.36 -17.94
C PRO A 293 24.98 2.63 -16.43
N GLU A 294 24.20 3.57 -15.94
CA GLU A 294 24.19 3.93 -14.51
C GLU A 294 23.60 2.82 -13.61
N ALA A 295 22.86 1.87 -14.18
CA ALA A 295 22.32 0.72 -13.44
C ALA A 295 23.24 -0.51 -13.47
N SER A 296 24.34 -0.47 -14.23
CA SER A 296 25.21 -1.64 -14.52
C SER A 296 25.75 -2.36 -13.28
N ASP A 297 25.97 -1.63 -12.20
CA ASP A 297 26.57 -2.15 -10.96
C ASP A 297 25.53 -2.51 -9.87
N VAL A 298 24.24 -2.60 -10.22
CA VAL A 298 23.16 -2.83 -9.27
C VAL A 298 23.37 -4.07 -8.39
N THR A 299 23.30 -3.90 -7.08
CA THR A 299 23.32 -4.97 -6.07
C THR A 299 22.04 -5.03 -5.24
N LEU A 300 21.29 -3.91 -5.21
CA LEU A 300 19.99 -3.79 -4.57
C LEU A 300 19.03 -3.04 -5.50
N LEU A 301 17.97 -3.72 -5.93
CA LEU A 301 16.92 -3.17 -6.80
C LEU A 301 15.61 -3.08 -6.04
N LYS A 302 15.12 -1.87 -5.78
CA LYS A 302 13.77 -1.64 -5.29
C LYS A 302 12.87 -1.17 -6.44
N VAL A 303 11.68 -1.74 -6.52
CA VAL A 303 10.67 -1.38 -7.51
C VAL A 303 9.36 -1.02 -6.82
N SER A 304 8.83 0.16 -7.16
CA SER A 304 7.51 0.64 -6.73
C SER A 304 6.90 1.44 -7.89
N SER A 305 6.21 0.76 -8.78
CA SER A 305 5.72 1.32 -10.05
C SER A 305 4.19 1.19 -10.23
N ASN A 306 3.45 1.14 -9.11
CA ASN A 306 1.97 1.14 -9.09
C ASN A 306 1.33 0.09 -10.01
N GLY A 307 1.82 -1.16 -9.92
CA GLY A 307 1.29 -2.32 -10.64
C GLY A 307 2.07 -2.68 -11.92
N LEU A 308 3.08 -1.89 -12.30
CA LEU A 308 3.98 -2.20 -13.41
C LEU A 308 5.29 -2.88 -12.96
N ASP A 309 5.35 -3.32 -11.71
CA ASP A 309 6.54 -3.83 -11.06
C ASP A 309 7.16 -5.01 -11.83
N LEU A 310 6.34 -5.92 -12.34
CA LEU A 310 6.82 -7.01 -13.20
C LEU A 310 7.40 -6.51 -14.53
N SER A 311 6.82 -5.47 -15.13
CA SER A 311 7.35 -4.85 -16.34
C SER A 311 8.74 -4.25 -16.11
N VAL A 312 8.94 -3.59 -14.95
CA VAL A 312 10.27 -3.08 -14.55
C VAL A 312 11.27 -4.21 -14.38
N LEU A 313 10.90 -5.30 -13.70
CA LEU A 313 11.77 -6.48 -13.53
C LEU A 313 12.17 -7.11 -14.88
N LYS A 314 11.24 -7.17 -15.84
CA LYS A 314 11.53 -7.62 -17.21
C LYS A 314 12.46 -6.65 -17.95
N GLY A 315 12.35 -5.36 -17.72
CA GLY A 315 13.28 -4.35 -18.21
C GLY A 315 14.68 -4.38 -17.57
N ALA A 316 14.85 -5.19 -16.51
CA ALA A 316 16.09 -5.42 -15.77
C ALA A 316 16.58 -6.87 -15.88
N GLU A 317 16.05 -7.66 -16.80
CA GLU A 317 16.34 -9.10 -16.90
C GLU A 317 17.84 -9.40 -17.00
N GLY A 318 18.54 -8.66 -17.86
CA GLY A 318 19.99 -8.80 -18.05
C GLY A 318 20.77 -8.49 -16.77
N LEU A 319 20.42 -7.43 -16.07
CA LEU A 319 21.03 -7.04 -14.79
C LEU A 319 20.75 -8.07 -13.70
N ILE A 320 19.54 -8.61 -13.64
CA ILE A 320 19.16 -9.64 -12.64
C ILE A 320 19.99 -10.92 -12.89
N LEU A 321 20.15 -11.32 -14.17
CA LEU A 321 20.92 -12.49 -14.53
C LEU A 321 22.43 -12.33 -14.30
N SER A 322 22.98 -11.14 -14.58
CA SER A 322 24.43 -10.91 -14.50
C SER A 322 24.89 -10.58 -13.08
N ASN A 323 24.15 -9.77 -12.34
CA ASN A 323 24.58 -9.23 -11.05
C ASN A 323 23.96 -9.94 -9.85
N GLY A 324 22.78 -10.57 -10.03
CA GLY A 324 22.05 -11.21 -8.95
C GLY A 324 21.65 -10.24 -7.82
N PRO A 325 21.06 -9.06 -8.14
CA PRO A 325 20.78 -8.06 -7.12
C PRO A 325 19.74 -8.57 -6.11
N LYS A 326 19.82 -8.10 -4.89
CA LYS A 326 18.69 -8.19 -3.95
C LYS A 326 17.52 -7.41 -4.53
N ILE A 327 16.33 -7.97 -4.50
CA ILE A 327 15.13 -7.38 -5.09
C ILE A 327 14.12 -7.09 -3.99
N SER A 328 13.49 -5.92 -4.04
CA SER A 328 12.38 -5.53 -3.19
C SER A 328 11.29 -4.88 -4.02
N THR A 329 10.07 -5.40 -3.98
CA THR A 329 8.97 -4.90 -4.80
C THR A 329 7.60 -5.20 -4.20
N TYR A 330 6.60 -4.42 -4.58
CA TYR A 330 5.22 -4.72 -4.21
C TYR A 330 4.73 -5.99 -4.90
N ALA A 331 3.89 -6.75 -4.18
CA ALA A 331 3.23 -7.94 -4.69
C ALA A 331 1.74 -7.89 -4.36
N SER A 332 0.93 -7.35 -5.27
CA SER A 332 -0.53 -7.27 -5.12
C SER A 332 -1.23 -7.79 -6.37
N GLY A 333 -2.46 -8.31 -6.23
CA GLY A 333 -3.18 -8.90 -7.35
C GLY A 333 -2.44 -10.10 -7.93
N SER A 334 -2.29 -10.17 -9.25
CA SER A 334 -1.55 -11.24 -9.94
C SER A 334 -0.05 -11.24 -9.64
N LEU A 335 0.52 -10.09 -9.25
CA LEU A 335 1.93 -9.98 -8.90
C LEU A 335 2.32 -10.85 -7.70
N LEU A 336 1.34 -11.29 -6.89
CA LEU A 336 1.57 -12.26 -5.79
C LEU A 336 2.18 -13.58 -6.27
N TRP A 337 1.88 -14.04 -7.49
CA TRP A 337 2.45 -15.29 -8.02
C TRP A 337 3.33 -15.04 -9.23
N GLU A 338 3.08 -14.01 -10.02
CA GLU A 338 3.86 -13.71 -11.23
C GLU A 338 5.29 -13.28 -10.92
N ILE A 339 5.50 -12.40 -9.90
CA ILE A 339 6.84 -11.93 -9.53
C ILE A 339 7.71 -13.06 -8.98
N PRO A 340 7.28 -13.86 -7.99
CA PRO A 340 8.07 -15.01 -7.54
C PRO A 340 8.41 -16.00 -8.64
N ALA A 341 7.42 -16.34 -9.48
CA ALA A 341 7.63 -17.25 -10.60
C ALA A 341 8.65 -16.69 -11.61
N TYR A 342 8.57 -15.39 -11.92
CA TYR A 342 9.50 -14.72 -12.83
C TYR A 342 10.93 -14.71 -12.27
N ILE A 343 11.12 -14.30 -11.01
CA ILE A 343 12.44 -14.26 -10.37
C ILE A 343 13.04 -15.68 -10.33
N LYS A 344 12.26 -16.68 -9.97
CA LYS A 344 12.69 -18.09 -9.94
C LYS A 344 13.00 -18.66 -11.32
N LYS A 345 12.30 -18.21 -12.37
CA LYS A 345 12.58 -18.58 -13.76
C LYS A 345 13.93 -18.02 -14.21
N LEU A 346 14.28 -16.79 -13.81
CA LEU A 346 15.57 -16.18 -14.14
C LEU A 346 16.72 -16.87 -13.42
N ASN A 347 16.57 -17.07 -12.12
CA ASN A 347 17.58 -17.78 -11.32
C ASN A 347 16.89 -18.58 -10.19
N PRO A 348 16.91 -19.92 -10.24
CA PRO A 348 16.29 -20.80 -9.23
C PRO A 348 16.86 -20.65 -7.82
N ASP A 349 18.08 -20.11 -7.68
CA ASP A 349 18.76 -19.98 -6.38
C ASP A 349 18.20 -18.80 -5.55
N TYR A 350 17.47 -17.87 -6.14
CA TYR A 350 16.82 -16.81 -5.40
C TYR A 350 15.91 -17.39 -4.30
N LYS A 351 16.08 -16.96 -3.07
CA LYS A 351 15.15 -17.16 -1.97
C LYS A 351 14.09 -16.09 -1.99
N ILE A 352 12.83 -16.48 -1.97
CA ILE A 352 11.69 -15.55 -2.04
C ILE A 352 11.10 -15.37 -0.65
N TYR A 353 10.93 -14.12 -0.23
CA TYR A 353 10.33 -13.77 1.06
C TYR A 353 9.14 -12.85 0.86
N TYR A 354 8.13 -13.05 1.69
CA TYR A 354 7.00 -12.15 1.81
C TYR A 354 6.96 -11.49 3.17
N ARG A 355 6.69 -10.19 3.19
CA ARG A 355 6.37 -9.43 4.40
C ARG A 355 5.19 -8.52 4.10
N HIS A 356 4.41 -8.24 5.13
CA HIS A 356 3.27 -7.34 5.06
C HIS A 356 3.48 -6.17 6.01
N TYR A 357 3.21 -4.93 5.56
CA TYR A 357 3.46 -3.71 6.33
C TYR A 357 2.25 -2.80 6.31
N GLY A 358 1.62 -2.60 7.46
CA GLY A 358 0.42 -1.78 7.60
C GLY A 358 -0.88 -2.56 7.44
N LEU A 359 -1.96 -1.86 7.19
CA LEU A 359 -3.28 -2.43 6.99
C LEU A 359 -3.68 -2.32 5.50
N GLY A 360 -4.34 -3.34 4.97
CA GLY A 360 -4.89 -3.33 3.62
C GLY A 360 -4.13 -4.15 2.59
N ARG A 361 -4.68 -4.19 1.37
CA ARG A 361 -4.26 -5.12 0.30
C ARG A 361 -2.95 -4.77 -0.41
N GLN A 362 -2.48 -3.53 -0.28
CA GLN A 362 -1.34 -3.03 -1.05
C GLN A 362 -0.03 -3.01 -0.26
N ALA A 363 -0.01 -3.65 0.89
CA ALA A 363 1.15 -3.61 1.79
C ALA A 363 2.00 -4.89 1.76
N MET A 364 1.72 -5.80 0.83
CA MET A 364 2.53 -7.01 0.61
C MET A 364 3.78 -6.67 -0.20
N ILE A 365 4.93 -7.04 0.35
CA ILE A 365 6.23 -6.88 -0.30
C ILE A 365 6.82 -8.26 -0.59
N CYS A 366 7.32 -8.43 -1.81
CA CYS A 366 8.11 -9.55 -2.25
C CYS A 366 9.59 -9.16 -2.23
N TYR A 367 10.41 -9.98 -1.59
CA TYR A 367 11.87 -9.87 -1.63
C TYR A 367 12.45 -11.09 -2.32
N GLY A 368 13.46 -10.86 -3.17
CA GLY A 368 14.30 -11.89 -3.79
C GLY A 368 15.75 -11.70 -3.35
N VAL A 369 16.36 -12.74 -2.76
CA VAL A 369 17.76 -12.69 -2.28
C VAL A 369 18.47 -13.99 -2.66
N LEU A 370 19.71 -13.90 -3.14
CA LEU A 370 20.57 -15.06 -3.43
C LEU A 370 21.27 -15.61 -2.20
#